data_21a45f14e43f2a4cda6777e13c7c6bbd
#
_entry.id   21a45f14e43f2a4cda6777e13c7c6bbd
#
_cell.length_a   1.000
_cell.length_b   1.000
_cell.length_c   1.000
_cell.angle_alpha   90.00
_cell.angle_beta   90.00
_cell.angle_gamma   90.00
#
_symmetry.space_group_name_H-M   'P 1'
#
loop_
_entity.id
_entity.type
_entity.pdbx_description
1 polymer ?
#
loop_
_entity_poly.entity_id
_entity_poly.type
_entity_poly.pdbx_seq_one_letter_code
_entity_poly.pdbx_strand_id
1 'polypeptide(L)'
;MTKKILLLGSGELGKEFVIAAQRKGQYVIACDSYAGAPAMQVADECEVFSMLDGDALEAAVAKHQPDIIVPEIEAIRTEKLYDFEAK
;
A
#
# COMPACT_ATOMS: atom_id res chain seq x y z
N MET A 1 9.56 -6.89 -15.85
CA MET A 1 10.28 -6.24 -14.74
C MET A 1 9.36 -6.09 -13.54
N THR A 2 9.85 -6.41 -12.36
CA THR A 2 9.05 -6.36 -11.15
C THR A 2 8.88 -4.92 -10.67
N LYS A 3 7.63 -4.52 -10.44
CA LYS A 3 7.31 -3.24 -9.82
C LYS A 3 7.01 -3.46 -8.34
N LYS A 4 7.41 -2.51 -7.52
CA LYS A 4 7.09 -2.53 -6.10
C LYS A 4 5.87 -1.62 -5.86
N ILE A 5 4.80 -2.20 -5.36
CA ILE A 5 3.52 -1.51 -5.18
C ILE A 5 3.23 -1.35 -3.69
N LEU A 6 2.96 -0.13 -3.26
CA LEU A 6 2.51 0.14 -1.90
C LEU A 6 0.99 0.30 -1.94
N LEU A 7 0.28 -0.67 -1.36
CA LEU A 7 -1.18 -0.68 -1.32
C LEU A 7 -1.64 -0.07 -0.01
N LEU A 8 -2.41 1.01 -0.09
CA LEU A 8 -2.93 1.72 1.08
C LEU A 8 -4.37 1.29 1.34
N GLY A 9 -4.57 0.54 2.40
CA GLY A 9 -5.84 -0.12 2.68
C GLY A 9 -5.78 -1.56 2.21
N SER A 10 -6.09 -2.50 3.10
CA SER A 10 -5.85 -3.92 2.85
C SER A 10 -7.09 -4.78 3.10
N GLY A 11 -8.28 -4.26 2.72
CA GLY A 11 -9.54 -4.99 2.84
C GLY A 11 -9.67 -6.08 1.78
N GLU A 12 -10.89 -6.57 1.59
CA GLU A 12 -11.14 -7.68 0.67
C GLU A 12 -10.83 -7.32 -0.78
N LEU A 13 -11.17 -6.11 -1.21
CA LEU A 13 -10.84 -5.68 -2.57
C LEU A 13 -9.33 -5.54 -2.75
N GLY A 14 -8.65 -5.09 -1.71
CA GLY A 14 -7.19 -5.02 -1.72
C GLY A 14 -6.56 -6.39 -1.85
N LYS A 15 -7.14 -7.39 -1.19
CA LYS A 15 -6.66 -8.76 -1.29
C LYS A 15 -6.71 -9.27 -2.74
N GLU A 16 -7.83 -9.02 -3.42
CA GLU A 16 -7.93 -9.42 -4.82
C GLU A 16 -6.94 -8.68 -5.71
N PHE A 17 -6.71 -7.40 -5.43
CA PHE A 17 -5.70 -6.62 -6.13
C PHE A 17 -4.32 -7.24 -5.96
N VAL A 18 -3.95 -7.62 -4.72
CA VAL A 18 -2.65 -8.21 -4.44
C VAL A 18 -2.45 -9.49 -5.23
N ILE A 19 -3.46 -10.36 -5.22
CA ILE A 19 -3.39 -11.63 -5.94
C ILE A 19 -3.18 -11.38 -7.44
N ALA A 20 -3.95 -10.45 -8.02
CA ALA A 20 -3.83 -10.12 -9.43
C ALA A 20 -2.46 -9.54 -9.77
N ALA A 21 -1.94 -8.66 -8.90
CA ALA A 21 -0.63 -8.05 -9.12
C ALA A 21 0.49 -9.10 -9.06
N GLN A 22 0.40 -10.00 -8.08
CA GLN A 22 1.41 -11.05 -7.92
C GLN A 22 1.42 -12.02 -9.11
N ARG A 23 0.27 -12.27 -9.70
CA ARG A 23 0.19 -13.11 -10.90
C ARG A 23 0.94 -12.48 -12.08
N LYS A 24 1.09 -11.16 -12.05
CA LYS A 24 1.83 -10.43 -13.07
C LYS A 24 3.29 -10.19 -12.66
N GLY A 25 3.73 -10.82 -11.60
CA GLY A 25 5.12 -10.73 -11.14
C GLY A 25 5.45 -9.48 -10.34
N GLN A 26 4.44 -8.77 -9.82
CA GLN A 26 4.68 -7.57 -9.04
C GLN A 26 4.88 -7.89 -7.56
N TYR A 27 5.59 -7.01 -6.87
CA TYR A 27 5.86 -7.11 -5.44
C TYR A 27 4.95 -6.13 -4.70
N VAL A 28 4.18 -6.61 -3.72
CA VAL A 28 3.18 -5.79 -3.06
C VAL A 28 3.44 -5.68 -1.56
N ILE A 29 3.43 -4.44 -1.06
CA ILE A 29 3.47 -4.13 0.37
C ILE A 29 2.07 -3.65 0.75
N ALA A 30 1.36 -4.42 1.57
CA ALA A 30 -0.01 -4.09 1.98
C ALA A 30 0.02 -3.32 3.30
N CYS A 31 -0.67 -2.19 3.34
CA CYS A 31 -0.72 -1.30 4.49
C CYS A 31 -2.14 -1.15 5.02
N ASP A 32 -2.30 -1.14 6.33
CA ASP A 32 -3.59 -0.85 6.95
C ASP A 32 -3.34 -0.46 8.41
N SER A 33 -4.44 -0.08 9.10
CA SER A 33 -4.36 0.36 10.48
C SER A 33 -4.39 -0.79 11.49
N TYR A 34 -4.53 -2.02 11.04
CA TYR A 34 -4.53 -3.19 11.93
C TYR A 34 -3.79 -4.35 11.27
N ALA A 35 -3.21 -5.21 12.13
CA ALA A 35 -2.47 -6.38 11.66
C ALA A 35 -3.42 -7.46 11.18
N GLY A 36 -3.00 -8.22 10.18
CA GLY A 36 -3.79 -9.35 9.69
C GLY A 36 -4.95 -8.97 8.78
N ALA A 37 -4.96 -7.75 8.24
CA ALA A 37 -5.98 -7.35 7.27
C ALA A 37 -5.95 -8.30 6.07
N PRO A 38 -7.09 -8.47 5.36
CA PRO A 38 -7.18 -9.47 4.28
C PRO A 38 -6.04 -9.42 3.26
N ALA A 39 -5.70 -8.25 2.75
CA ALA A 39 -4.62 -8.15 1.76
C ALA A 39 -3.25 -8.47 2.35
N MET A 40 -3.04 -8.21 3.65
CA MET A 40 -1.79 -8.51 4.32
C MET A 40 -1.50 -10.00 4.37
N GLN A 41 -2.54 -10.83 4.37
CA GLN A 41 -2.38 -12.28 4.44
C GLN A 41 -1.76 -12.87 3.19
N VAL A 42 -1.83 -12.16 2.08
CA VAL A 42 -1.33 -12.64 0.79
C VAL A 42 -0.21 -11.78 0.22
N ALA A 43 0.03 -10.60 0.76
CA ALA A 43 1.05 -9.68 0.25
C ALA A 43 2.47 -10.18 0.59
N ASP A 44 3.43 -9.64 -0.13
CA ASP A 44 4.85 -9.98 0.11
C ASP A 44 5.35 -9.37 1.41
N GLU A 45 4.89 -8.16 1.74
CA GLU A 45 5.18 -7.49 3.01
C GLU A 45 3.95 -6.75 3.48
N CYS A 46 3.95 -6.33 4.75
CA CYS A 46 2.87 -5.50 5.28
C CYS A 46 3.42 -4.46 6.24
N GLU A 47 2.65 -3.36 6.38
CA GLU A 47 2.94 -2.30 7.34
C GLU A 47 1.65 -1.95 8.06
N VAL A 48 1.74 -1.70 9.36
CA VAL A 48 0.57 -1.33 10.17
C VAL A 48 0.77 0.09 10.68
N PHE A 49 -0.09 1.00 10.24
CA PHE A 49 -0.09 2.38 10.70
C PHE A 49 -1.44 3.00 10.38
N SER A 50 -1.75 4.14 11.02
CA SER A 50 -3.00 4.82 10.74
C SER A 50 -3.01 5.36 9.31
N MET A 51 -4.03 5.01 8.54
CA MET A 51 -4.18 5.49 7.16
C MET A 51 -4.42 7.00 7.11
N LEU A 52 -4.74 7.62 8.24
CA LEU A 52 -4.93 9.07 8.33
C LEU A 52 -3.66 9.80 8.75
N ASP A 53 -2.60 9.09 9.11
CA ASP A 53 -1.35 9.68 9.56
C ASP A 53 -0.41 9.89 8.37
N GLY A 54 -0.33 11.15 7.91
CA GLY A 54 0.51 11.48 6.76
C GLY A 54 1.99 11.27 7.01
N ASP A 55 2.45 11.44 8.25
CA ASP A 55 3.86 11.23 8.58
C ASP A 55 4.21 9.76 8.53
N ALA A 56 3.32 8.88 9.02
CA ALA A 56 3.53 7.45 8.94
C ALA A 56 3.53 6.97 7.49
N LEU A 57 2.64 7.52 6.67
CA LEU A 57 2.62 7.20 5.24
C LEU A 57 3.92 7.61 4.56
N GLU A 58 4.40 8.81 4.87
CA GLU A 58 5.65 9.30 4.31
C GLU A 58 6.83 8.41 4.72
N ALA A 59 6.85 7.97 5.97
CA ALA A 59 7.89 7.07 6.46
C ALA A 59 7.85 5.72 5.74
N ALA A 60 6.66 5.19 5.48
CA ALA A 60 6.51 3.93 4.76
C ALA A 60 7.01 4.05 3.32
N VAL A 61 6.69 5.15 2.65
CA VAL A 61 7.17 5.40 1.29
C VAL A 61 8.69 5.51 1.27
N ALA A 62 9.27 6.22 2.23
CA ALA A 62 10.71 6.36 2.30
C ALA A 62 11.41 5.03 2.55
N LYS A 63 10.81 4.18 3.40
CA LYS A 63 11.36 2.87 3.74
C LYS A 63 11.33 1.91 2.55
N HIS A 64 10.20 1.84 1.86
CA HIS A 64 9.98 0.84 0.81
C HIS A 64 10.32 1.33 -0.59
N GLN A 65 10.31 2.64 -0.82
CA GLN A 65 10.59 3.25 -2.11
C GLN A 65 9.79 2.58 -3.24
N PRO A 66 8.44 2.59 -3.13
CA PRO A 66 7.63 1.90 -4.12
C PRO A 66 7.63 2.61 -5.47
N ASP A 67 7.41 1.84 -6.53
CA ASP A 67 7.25 2.39 -7.88
C ASP A 67 5.85 2.98 -8.07
N ILE A 68 4.86 2.39 -7.39
CA ILE A 68 3.46 2.79 -7.53
C ILE A 68 2.81 2.77 -6.14
N ILE A 69 1.98 3.77 -5.87
CA ILE A 69 1.17 3.83 -4.66
C ILE A 69 -0.28 3.71 -5.08
N VAL A 70 -0.98 2.70 -4.54
CA VAL A 70 -2.37 2.43 -4.89
C VAL A 70 -3.25 2.59 -3.66
N PRO A 71 -4.13 3.61 -3.62
CA PRO A 71 -5.08 3.75 -2.51
C PRO A 71 -6.28 2.84 -2.72
N GLU A 72 -6.70 2.17 -1.64
CA GLU A 72 -7.88 1.32 -1.69
C GLU A 72 -9.04 1.97 -0.93
N ILE A 73 -8.75 2.73 0.16
CA ILE A 73 -9.79 3.35 0.98
C ILE A 73 -9.78 4.85 0.84
N GLU A 74 -10.96 5.48 1.01
CA GLU A 74 -11.11 6.91 0.84
C GLU A 74 -10.52 7.73 2.00
N ALA A 75 -10.35 7.13 3.17
CA ALA A 75 -9.94 7.84 4.38
C ALA A 75 -8.45 8.15 4.45
N ILE A 76 -7.68 7.85 3.44
CA ILE A 76 -6.24 8.12 3.46
C ILE A 76 -5.93 9.59 3.21
N ARG A 77 -4.71 10.00 3.54
CA ARG A 77 -4.26 11.38 3.37
C ARG A 77 -3.89 11.65 1.91
N THR A 78 -4.88 12.05 1.13
CA THR A 78 -4.73 12.22 -0.31
C THR A 78 -3.74 13.33 -0.69
N GLU A 79 -3.60 14.37 0.14
CA GLU A 79 -2.63 15.42 -0.12
C GLU A 79 -1.19 14.89 -0.13
N LYS A 80 -0.90 13.85 0.66
CA LYS A 80 0.43 13.23 0.61
C LYS A 80 0.62 12.44 -0.68
N LEU A 81 -0.44 11.82 -1.19
CA LEU A 81 -0.36 11.11 -2.45
C LEU A 81 -0.05 12.06 -3.60
N TYR A 82 -0.65 13.24 -3.61
CA TYR A 82 -0.34 14.24 -4.62
C TYR A 82 1.12 14.69 -4.54
N ASP A 83 1.66 14.85 -3.33
CA ASP A 83 3.06 15.20 -3.16
C ASP A 83 3.97 14.13 -3.78
N PHE A 84 3.66 12.86 -3.59
CA PHE A 84 4.46 11.77 -4.16
C PHE A 84 4.36 11.74 -5.68
N GLU A 85 3.18 11.96 -6.22
CA GLU A 85 2.98 11.97 -7.67
C GLU A 85 3.71 13.14 -8.34
N ALA A 86 3.87 14.25 -7.64
CA ALA A 86 4.55 15.42 -8.18
C ALA A 86 6.06 15.21 -8.30
N LYS A 87 6.57 14.20 -7.67
CA LYS A 87 8.00 13.87 -7.71
C LYS A 87 8.28 12.86 -8.79
#